data_624775b66b36be7dc08b186894916b44
#
_entry.id   624775b66b36be7dc08b186894916b44
#
_cell.length_a   1.000
_cell.length_b   1.000
_cell.length_c   1.000
_cell.angle_alpha   90.00
_cell.angle_beta   90.00
_cell.angle_gamma   90.00
#
_symmetry.space_group_name_H-M   'P 1'
#
loop_
_entity.id
_entity.type
_entity.pdbx_description
1 polymer ?
#
loop_
_entity_poly.entity_id
_entity_poly.type
_entity_poly.pdbx_seq_one_letter_code
_entity_poly.pdbx_strand_id
1 'polypeptide(L)'
;MDVSEFVQVIRQQVEQPAVDGCLKNYRNPPGRRPSESLVQLSDWYKSLAGEDKSMLERAMRDSVNEAIFGFFCVLDGVRAVENG
;
A
#
# COMPACT_ATOMS: atom_id res chain seq x y z
N MET A 1 19.03 -0.61 16.05
CA MET A 1 17.80 0.06 15.57
C MET A 1 16.68 -0.22 16.57
N ASP A 2 16.04 0.81 17.10
CA ASP A 2 14.90 0.60 17.98
C ASP A 2 13.59 0.40 17.19
N VAL A 3 12.52 0.11 17.91
CA VAL A 3 11.23 -0.19 17.28
C VAL A 3 10.69 1.03 16.50
N SER A 4 10.86 2.23 17.04
CA SER A 4 10.40 3.45 16.37
C SER A 4 11.12 3.70 15.06
N GLU A 5 12.44 3.52 15.04
CA GLU A 5 13.25 3.65 13.82
C GLU A 5 12.83 2.60 12.79
N PHE A 6 12.61 1.37 13.23
CA PHE A 6 12.19 0.28 12.36
C PHE A 6 10.83 0.57 11.72
N VAL A 7 9.86 1.05 12.51
CA VAL A 7 8.54 1.42 12.00
C VAL A 7 8.64 2.53 10.95
N GLN A 8 9.50 3.54 11.21
CA GLN A 8 9.70 4.61 10.23
C GLN A 8 10.31 4.10 8.93
N VAL A 9 11.28 3.19 9.02
CA VAL A 9 11.90 2.57 7.82
C VAL A 9 10.84 1.84 7.01
N ILE A 10 9.98 1.06 7.67
CA ILE A 10 8.90 0.34 6.99
C ILE A 10 7.95 1.30 6.29
N ARG A 11 7.56 2.40 6.95
CA ARG A 11 6.69 3.40 6.31
C ARG A 11 7.33 4.02 5.08
N GLN A 12 8.62 4.36 5.15
CA GLN A 12 9.32 5.01 4.05
C GLN A 12 9.63 4.06 2.91
N GLN A 13 9.97 2.81 3.22
CA GLN A 13 10.45 1.85 2.21
C GLN A 13 9.36 0.95 1.67
N VAL A 14 8.24 0.81 2.36
CA VAL A 14 7.16 -0.10 1.96
C VAL A 14 5.84 0.65 1.77
N GLU A 15 5.35 1.33 2.81
CA GLU A 15 4.03 1.98 2.76
C GLU A 15 3.95 3.06 1.70
N GLN A 16 4.82 4.06 1.77
CA GLN A 16 4.78 5.18 0.84
C GLN A 16 4.99 4.76 -0.61
N PRO A 17 6.03 3.96 -0.92
CA PRO A 17 6.22 3.52 -2.30
C PRO A 17 5.08 2.66 -2.84
N ALA A 18 4.46 1.83 -1.99
CA ALA A 18 3.34 0.99 -2.42
C ALA A 18 2.12 1.83 -2.79
N VAL A 19 1.74 2.78 -1.93
CA VAL A 19 0.60 3.65 -2.18
C VAL A 19 0.86 4.59 -3.35
N ASP A 20 2.02 5.24 -3.35
CA ASP A 20 2.39 6.19 -4.41
C ASP A 20 2.51 5.49 -5.76
N GLY A 21 3.04 4.27 -5.78
CA GLY A 21 3.14 3.46 -6.99
C GLY A 21 1.77 3.09 -7.55
N CYS A 22 0.84 2.69 -6.70
CA CYS A 22 -0.53 2.40 -7.13
C CYS A 22 -1.23 3.65 -7.69
N LEU A 23 -1.11 4.77 -7.00
CA LEU A 23 -1.72 6.03 -7.45
C LEU A 23 -1.14 6.50 -8.78
N LYS A 24 0.17 6.36 -8.95
CA LYS A 24 0.83 6.67 -10.22
C LYS A 24 0.26 5.83 -11.37
N ASN A 25 0.06 4.52 -11.12
CA ASN A 25 -0.51 3.62 -12.11
C ASN A 25 -1.97 3.97 -12.45
N TYR A 26 -2.73 4.46 -11.48
CA TYR A 26 -4.11 4.90 -11.74
C TYR A 26 -4.15 6.21 -12.54
N ARG A 27 -3.20 7.12 -12.30
CA ARG A 27 -3.11 8.37 -13.07
C ARG A 27 -2.65 8.12 -14.50
N ASN A 28 -1.76 7.17 -14.68
CA ASN A 28 -1.15 6.87 -15.97
C ASN A 28 -0.79 5.38 -16.04
N PRO A 29 -1.72 4.53 -16.51
CA PRO A 29 -1.47 3.09 -16.60
C PRO A 29 -0.21 2.80 -17.41
N PRO A 30 0.73 1.98 -16.88
CA PRO A 30 2.00 1.71 -17.54
C PRO A 30 1.84 0.73 -18.71
N GLY A 31 2.80 0.79 -19.63
CA GLY A 31 2.88 -0.15 -20.74
C GLY A 31 2.02 0.23 -21.93
N ARG A 32 2.19 -0.51 -23.04
CA ARG A 32 1.45 -0.27 -24.28
C ARG A 32 0.02 -0.80 -24.22
N ARG A 33 -0.19 -1.87 -23.47
CA ARG A 33 -1.50 -2.51 -23.30
C ARG A 33 -1.74 -2.84 -21.84
N PRO A 34 -2.11 -1.83 -21.03
CA PRO A 34 -2.44 -2.08 -19.64
C PRO A 34 -3.61 -3.07 -19.54
N SER A 35 -3.71 -3.80 -18.44
CA SER A 35 -4.82 -4.71 -18.22
C SER A 35 -6.14 -3.95 -18.20
N GLU A 36 -7.21 -4.60 -18.65
CA GLU A 36 -8.53 -4.01 -18.64
C GLU A 36 -8.94 -3.59 -17.22
N SER A 37 -8.62 -4.40 -16.23
CA SER A 37 -8.89 -4.08 -14.83
C SER A 37 -8.20 -2.79 -14.40
N LEU A 38 -6.94 -2.61 -14.78
CA LEU A 38 -6.20 -1.39 -14.45
C LEU A 38 -6.78 -0.17 -15.15
N VAL A 39 -7.18 -0.31 -16.42
CA VAL A 39 -7.80 0.78 -17.18
C VAL A 39 -9.11 1.20 -16.50
N GLN A 40 -9.94 0.25 -16.08
CA GLN A 40 -11.19 0.53 -15.37
C GLN A 40 -10.94 1.30 -14.08
N LEU A 41 -9.96 0.85 -13.27
CA LEU A 41 -9.58 1.54 -12.04
C LEU A 41 -9.06 2.96 -12.33
N SER A 42 -8.24 3.10 -13.36
CA SER A 42 -7.69 4.39 -13.76
C SER A 42 -8.79 5.36 -14.17
N ASP A 43 -9.73 4.92 -15.01
CA ASP A 43 -10.84 5.75 -15.45
C ASP A 43 -11.72 6.19 -14.28
N TRP A 44 -12.04 5.25 -13.39
CA TRP A 44 -12.79 5.56 -12.19
C TRP A 44 -12.06 6.56 -11.31
N TYR A 45 -10.76 6.33 -11.05
CA TYR A 45 -9.95 7.22 -10.22
C TYR A 45 -9.93 8.65 -10.79
N LYS A 46 -9.75 8.78 -12.10
CA LYS A 46 -9.72 10.09 -12.75
C LYS A 46 -11.05 10.83 -12.66
N SER A 47 -12.15 10.10 -12.51
CA SER A 47 -13.49 10.69 -12.38
C SER A 47 -13.78 11.22 -10.99
N LEU A 48 -12.97 10.86 -9.99
CA LEU A 48 -13.20 11.26 -8.60
C LEU A 48 -12.89 12.74 -8.38
N ALA A 49 -13.67 13.38 -7.49
CA ALA A 49 -13.33 14.69 -6.98
C ALA A 49 -12.05 14.63 -6.13
N GLY A 50 -11.38 15.77 -5.93
CA GLY A 50 -10.16 15.82 -5.13
C GLY A 50 -10.30 15.28 -3.73
N GLU A 51 -11.44 15.56 -3.07
CA GLU A 51 -11.72 15.05 -1.74
C GLU A 51 -11.81 13.52 -1.72
N ASP A 52 -12.47 12.94 -2.72
CA ASP A 52 -12.62 11.50 -2.84
C ASP A 52 -11.28 10.82 -3.12
N LYS A 53 -10.44 11.46 -3.94
CA LYS A 53 -9.07 10.96 -4.19
C LYS A 53 -8.26 10.93 -2.90
N SER A 54 -8.38 11.95 -2.06
CA SER A 54 -7.69 12.01 -0.76
C SER A 54 -8.18 10.94 0.19
N MET A 55 -9.49 10.68 0.21
CA MET A 55 -10.07 9.61 1.03
C MET A 55 -9.63 8.23 0.55
N LEU A 56 -9.57 8.02 -0.76
CA LEU A 56 -9.06 6.79 -1.33
C LEU A 56 -7.60 6.56 -0.93
N GLU A 57 -6.75 7.58 -1.06
CA GLU A 57 -5.35 7.49 -0.65
C GLU A 57 -5.23 7.10 0.82
N ARG A 58 -6.02 7.72 1.68
CA ARG A 58 -6.05 7.39 3.11
C ARG A 58 -6.46 5.93 3.34
N ALA A 59 -7.50 5.47 2.66
CA ALA A 59 -7.94 4.08 2.77
C ALA A 59 -6.86 3.11 2.30
N MET A 60 -6.14 3.45 1.25
CA MET A 60 -5.03 2.64 0.76
C MET A 60 -3.90 2.56 1.78
N ARG A 61 -3.54 3.69 2.41
CA ARG A 61 -2.51 3.70 3.45
C ARG A 61 -2.92 2.86 4.65
N ASP A 62 -4.17 2.96 5.07
CA ASP A 62 -4.68 2.13 6.17
C ASP A 62 -4.62 0.64 5.82
N SER A 63 -4.97 0.28 4.58
CA SER A 63 -4.93 -1.12 4.13
C SER A 63 -3.51 -1.67 4.09
N VAL A 64 -2.56 -0.88 3.62
CA VAL A 64 -1.15 -1.28 3.58
C VAL A 64 -0.61 -1.45 5.00
N ASN A 65 -0.94 -0.54 5.91
CA ASN A 65 -0.53 -0.64 7.32
C ASN A 65 -1.09 -1.89 8.00
N GLU A 66 -2.36 -2.20 7.75
CA GLU A 66 -2.98 -3.43 8.28
C GLU A 66 -2.29 -4.68 7.77
N ALA A 67 -1.94 -4.71 6.47
CA ALA A 67 -1.24 -5.83 5.87
C ALA A 67 0.17 -6.00 6.47
N ILE A 68 0.89 -4.90 6.65
CA ILE A 68 2.22 -4.91 7.26
C ILE A 68 2.14 -5.41 8.70
N PHE A 69 1.16 -4.92 9.47
CA PHE A 69 0.94 -5.35 10.84
C PHE A 69 0.64 -6.85 10.91
N GLY A 70 -0.25 -7.32 10.04
CA GLY A 70 -0.59 -8.74 9.97
C GLY A 70 0.61 -9.62 9.65
N PHE A 71 1.46 -9.14 8.74
CA PHE A 71 2.70 -9.85 8.38
C PHE A 71 3.63 -9.98 9.59
N PHE A 72 3.81 -8.91 10.36
CA PHE A 72 4.64 -8.96 11.56
C PHE A 72 4.04 -9.90 12.62
N CYS A 73 2.73 -9.94 12.75
CA CYS A 73 2.08 -10.89 13.67
C CYS A 73 2.39 -12.35 13.29
N VAL A 74 2.40 -12.65 11.99
CA VAL A 74 2.75 -13.99 11.50
C VAL A 74 4.21 -14.30 11.83
N LEU A 75 5.12 -13.37 11.58
CA LEU A 75 6.54 -13.55 11.88
C LEU A 75 6.76 -13.79 13.38
N ASP A 76 6.08 -13.04 14.25
CA ASP A 76 6.17 -13.21 15.68
C ASP A 76 5.63 -14.59 16.10
N GLY A 77 4.55 -15.04 15.48
CA GLY A 77 4.01 -16.37 15.72
C GLY A 77 4.97 -17.49 15.36
N VAL A 78 5.61 -17.38 14.19
CA VAL A 78 6.61 -18.35 13.74
C VAL A 78 7.81 -18.34 14.68
N ARG A 79 8.28 -17.16 15.06
CA ARG A 79 9.38 -17.00 16.00
C ARG A 79 9.06 -17.66 17.36
N ALA A 80 7.85 -17.45 17.85
CA ALA A 80 7.42 -18.04 19.12
C ALA A 80 7.42 -19.58 19.05
N VAL A 81 6.97 -20.16 17.95
CA VAL A 81 6.98 -21.60 17.72
C VAL A 81 8.42 -22.15 17.71
N GLU A 82 9.35 -21.47 17.04
CA GLU A 82 10.73 -21.89 16.97
C GLU A 82 11.44 -21.82 18.32
N ASN A 83 11.10 -20.83 19.14
CA ASN A 83 11.73 -20.60 20.44
C ASN A 83 11.01 -21.33 21.58
N GLY A 84 9.81 -21.78 21.33
CA GLY A 84 9.00 -22.47 22.30
C GLY A 84 9.23 -23.95 22.29
#